data_b432fc410b43f1a669f1cca5675087e0
#
_entry.id   b432fc410b43f1a669f1cca5675087e0
#
_cell.length_a   1.000
_cell.length_b   1.000
_cell.length_c   1.000
_cell.angle_alpha   90.00
_cell.angle_beta   90.00
_cell.angle_gamma   90.00
#
_symmetry.space_group_name_H-M   'P 1'
#
loop_
_entity.id
_entity.type
_entity.pdbx_description
1 polymer ?
#
loop_
_entity_poly.entity_id
_entity_poly.type
_entity_poly.pdbx_seq_one_letter_code
_entity_poly.pdbx_strand_id
1 'polypeptide(L)'
;MAKASSYTIPFKTIRARAEKRKGGPKGLEKLLPRTPDIKTLARFPDDRILAEMTRRAFSAGFAWSVIESKWPGFEKAFLGFKPAKLVFQPDDFWDGLLSDTRIVRNGAKIASVRENAAFVQEIAKEHGSFGRFLAQWPSSDQVGLLNLLAKRGSRLGGNTGQMFLRFVGWDGFVTSQDVVACLRDAGLDIAEEVKSKGDLAKVQAQFNAWATDTGLPYVHLSRICAMSIGENHAA
;
A
#
# COMPACT_ATOMS: atom_id res chain seq x y z
N MET A 1 -25.28 16.01 -7.65
CA MET A 1 -25.70 15.07 -6.59
C MET A 1 -25.35 13.67 -7.07
N ALA A 2 -24.26 13.07 -6.57
CA ALA A 2 -23.91 11.70 -6.86
C ALA A 2 -24.96 10.79 -6.19
N LYS A 3 -25.61 9.92 -6.97
CA LYS A 3 -26.50 8.88 -6.43
C LYS A 3 -25.69 8.05 -5.44
N ALA A 4 -26.13 7.99 -4.17
CA ALA A 4 -25.58 7.08 -3.18
C ALA A 4 -25.59 5.67 -3.80
N SER A 5 -24.44 5.01 -3.83
CA SER A 5 -24.30 3.64 -4.29
C SER A 5 -25.16 2.77 -3.37
N SER A 6 -26.24 2.21 -3.92
CA SER A 6 -27.11 1.28 -3.21
C SER A 6 -26.42 -0.09 -3.18
N TYR A 7 -25.53 -0.32 -2.20
CA TYR A 7 -25.04 -1.67 -1.95
C TYR A 7 -26.11 -2.46 -1.20
N THR A 8 -26.29 -3.70 -1.61
CA THR A 8 -27.33 -4.56 -1.09
C THR A 8 -27.01 -5.15 0.28
N ILE A 9 -25.71 -5.21 0.67
CA ILE A 9 -25.26 -5.82 1.92
C ILE A 9 -24.63 -4.76 2.85
N PRO A 10 -25.23 -4.45 4.02
CA PRO A 10 -24.63 -3.56 5.02
C PRO A 10 -23.31 -4.11 5.58
N PHE A 11 -22.35 -3.24 5.93
CA PHE A 11 -21.05 -3.65 6.46
C PHE A 11 -21.14 -4.51 7.72
N LYS A 12 -22.17 -4.31 8.55
CA LYS A 12 -22.45 -5.16 9.73
C LYS A 12 -22.59 -6.65 9.38
N THR A 13 -23.16 -6.97 8.22
CA THR A 13 -23.31 -8.36 7.74
C THR A 13 -21.96 -8.94 7.33
N ILE A 14 -21.12 -8.14 6.65
CA ILE A 14 -19.75 -8.52 6.27
C ILE A 14 -18.93 -8.80 7.54
N ARG A 15 -19.01 -7.91 8.53
CA ARG A 15 -18.33 -8.06 9.81
C ARG A 15 -18.79 -9.30 10.56
N ALA A 16 -20.09 -9.56 10.64
CA ALA A 16 -20.65 -10.76 11.30
C ALA A 16 -20.15 -12.06 10.63
N ARG A 17 -20.03 -12.09 9.29
CA ARG A 17 -19.42 -13.21 8.56
C ARG A 17 -17.94 -13.41 8.95
N ALA A 18 -17.16 -12.34 8.98
CA ALA A 18 -15.76 -12.39 9.38
C ALA A 18 -15.61 -12.87 10.82
N GLU A 19 -16.42 -12.37 11.75
CA GLU A 19 -16.44 -12.80 13.16
C GLU A 19 -16.73 -14.30 13.28
N LYS A 20 -17.78 -14.80 12.60
CA LYS A 20 -18.11 -16.23 12.59
C LYS A 20 -16.94 -17.10 12.10
N ARG A 21 -16.21 -16.62 11.07
CA ARG A 21 -15.07 -17.35 10.46
C ARG A 21 -13.80 -17.31 11.31
N LYS A 22 -13.64 -16.30 12.18
CA LYS A 22 -12.41 -16.06 12.94
C LYS A 22 -12.57 -16.24 14.45
N GLY A 23 -13.55 -17.03 14.89
CA GLY A 23 -13.72 -17.40 16.30
C GLY A 23 -14.42 -16.30 17.13
N GLY A 24 -15.31 -15.55 16.52
CA GLY A 24 -16.10 -14.50 17.15
C GLY A 24 -15.44 -13.12 17.16
N PRO A 25 -16.08 -12.12 17.80
CA PRO A 25 -15.58 -10.74 17.80
C PRO A 25 -14.14 -10.62 18.32
N LYS A 26 -13.81 -11.31 19.43
CA LYS A 26 -12.46 -11.29 20.02
C LYS A 26 -11.41 -11.96 19.11
N GLY A 27 -11.80 -13.00 18.37
CA GLY A 27 -10.93 -13.68 17.41
C GLY A 27 -10.62 -12.77 16.22
N LEU A 28 -11.63 -12.10 15.69
CA LEU A 28 -11.45 -11.13 14.60
C LEU A 28 -10.55 -9.95 15.03
N GLU A 29 -10.81 -9.37 16.22
CA GLU A 29 -10.07 -8.20 16.74
C GLU A 29 -8.56 -8.46 16.82
N LYS A 30 -8.15 -9.65 17.26
CA LYS A 30 -6.73 -10.05 17.33
C LYS A 30 -6.04 -10.09 15.97
N LEU A 31 -6.80 -10.23 14.88
CA LEU A 31 -6.29 -10.33 13.50
C LEU A 31 -6.32 -8.99 12.77
N LEU A 32 -6.90 -7.94 13.38
CA LEU A 32 -6.89 -6.61 12.81
C LEU A 32 -5.50 -5.98 12.97
N PRO A 33 -5.01 -5.26 11.95
CA PRO A 33 -3.77 -4.50 12.07
C PRO A 33 -3.92 -3.40 13.10
N ARG A 34 -2.79 -2.87 13.58
CA ARG A 34 -2.82 -1.68 14.44
C ARG A 34 -3.54 -0.55 13.74
N THR A 35 -4.32 0.21 14.50
CA THR A 35 -4.95 1.43 14.01
C THR A 35 -3.87 2.39 13.51
N PRO A 36 -3.99 2.92 12.29
CA PRO A 36 -3.04 3.89 11.76
C PRO A 36 -2.92 5.10 12.68
N ASP A 37 -1.68 5.56 12.89
CA ASP A 37 -1.38 6.75 13.69
C ASP A 37 -0.70 7.81 12.83
N ILE A 38 -1.43 8.89 12.57
CA ILE A 38 -0.97 10.02 11.75
C ILE A 38 0.31 10.65 12.31
N LYS A 39 0.49 10.70 13.64
CA LYS A 39 1.69 11.27 14.26
C LYS A 39 2.92 10.40 14.01
N THR A 40 2.75 9.09 14.09
CA THR A 40 3.81 8.12 13.77
C THR A 40 4.16 8.20 12.28
N LEU A 41 3.16 8.24 11.40
CA LEU A 41 3.35 8.36 9.97
C LEU A 41 4.08 9.66 9.59
N ALA A 42 3.69 10.79 10.19
CA ALA A 42 4.35 12.10 9.95
C ALA A 42 5.84 12.13 10.32
N ARG A 43 6.26 11.23 11.21
CA ARG A 43 7.67 11.08 11.65
C ARG A 43 8.40 9.95 10.93
N PHE A 44 7.74 9.25 10.00
CA PHE A 44 8.35 8.14 9.29
C PHE A 44 9.52 8.67 8.44
N PRO A 45 10.76 8.17 8.62
CA PRO A 45 11.94 8.76 8.01
C PRO A 45 11.98 8.54 6.49
N ASP A 46 12.48 9.52 5.73
CA ASP A 46 12.52 9.48 4.26
C ASP A 46 13.40 8.34 3.71
N ASP A 47 14.44 7.95 4.42
CA ASP A 47 15.26 6.78 4.07
C ASP A 47 14.45 5.48 4.23
N ARG A 48 13.57 5.38 5.20
CA ARG A 48 12.67 4.24 5.39
C ARG A 48 11.50 4.26 4.40
N ILE A 49 11.04 5.44 3.99
CA ILE A 49 10.10 5.59 2.87
C ILE A 49 10.70 5.00 1.60
N LEU A 50 11.92 5.41 1.22
CA LEU A 50 12.58 4.92 0.01
C LEU A 50 12.90 3.42 0.12
N ALA A 51 13.30 2.94 1.28
CA ALA A 51 13.50 1.52 1.55
C ALA A 51 12.21 0.72 1.30
N GLU A 52 11.07 1.20 1.80
CA GLU A 52 9.80 0.50 1.62
C GLU A 52 9.29 0.57 0.18
N MET A 53 9.43 1.71 -0.52
CA MET A 53 9.16 1.79 -1.97
C MET A 53 9.96 0.74 -2.73
N THR A 54 11.26 0.65 -2.45
CA THR A 54 12.18 -0.32 -3.06
C THR A 54 11.77 -1.75 -2.75
N ARG A 55 11.44 -2.05 -1.49
CA ARG A 55 11.01 -3.38 -1.05
C ARG A 55 9.77 -3.84 -1.82
N ARG A 56 8.76 -2.98 -1.95
CA ARG A 56 7.54 -3.31 -2.71
C ARG A 56 7.80 -3.45 -4.20
N ALA A 57 8.59 -2.57 -4.79
CA ALA A 57 8.96 -2.65 -6.21
C ALA A 57 9.74 -3.95 -6.52
N PHE A 58 10.67 -4.35 -5.65
CA PHE A 58 11.43 -5.59 -5.85
C PHE A 58 10.60 -6.84 -5.55
N SER A 59 9.67 -6.82 -4.61
CA SER A 59 8.78 -7.95 -4.31
C SER A 59 7.77 -8.23 -5.43
N ALA A 60 7.46 -7.26 -6.29
CA ALA A 60 6.57 -7.49 -7.41
C ALA A 60 7.18 -8.51 -8.39
N GLY A 61 6.52 -9.67 -8.56
CA GLY A 61 6.98 -10.77 -9.43
C GLY A 61 8.10 -11.65 -8.86
N PHE A 62 8.40 -11.52 -7.56
CA PHE A 62 9.34 -12.40 -6.84
C PHE A 62 8.71 -12.98 -5.58
N ALA A 63 9.21 -14.13 -5.14
CA ALA A 63 8.86 -14.65 -3.82
C ALA A 63 9.35 -13.67 -2.73
N TRP A 64 8.47 -13.32 -1.83
CA TRP A 64 8.76 -12.40 -0.72
C TRP A 64 10.02 -12.77 0.06
N SER A 65 10.18 -14.08 0.37
CA SER A 65 11.31 -14.61 1.12
C SER A 65 12.67 -14.33 0.47
N VAL A 66 12.74 -14.27 -0.87
CA VAL A 66 13.97 -13.94 -1.60
C VAL A 66 14.40 -12.50 -1.35
N ILE A 67 13.45 -11.57 -1.33
CA ILE A 67 13.76 -10.16 -1.05
C ILE A 67 14.16 -9.98 0.40
N GLU A 68 13.44 -10.60 1.33
CA GLU A 68 13.74 -10.49 2.77
C GLU A 68 15.12 -11.08 3.12
N SER A 69 15.49 -12.23 2.57
CA SER A 69 16.80 -12.85 2.81
C SER A 69 17.96 -11.97 2.30
N LYS A 70 17.74 -11.23 1.22
CA LYS A 70 18.76 -10.32 0.64
C LYS A 70 18.70 -8.91 1.21
N TRP A 71 17.74 -8.58 2.07
CA TRP A 71 17.52 -7.20 2.51
C TRP A 71 18.76 -6.53 3.15
N PRO A 72 19.58 -7.21 3.99
CA PRO A 72 20.82 -6.62 4.49
C PRO A 72 21.81 -6.22 3.38
N GLY A 73 21.77 -6.92 2.24
CA GLY A 73 22.53 -6.57 1.04
C GLY A 73 22.00 -5.31 0.36
N PHE A 74 20.67 -5.20 0.26
CA PHE A 74 20.01 -4.00 -0.27
C PHE A 74 20.35 -2.76 0.57
N GLU A 75 20.30 -2.84 1.90
CA GLU A 75 20.64 -1.73 2.79
C GLU A 75 22.08 -1.23 2.53
N LYS A 76 23.03 -2.15 2.33
CA LYS A 76 24.42 -1.80 2.04
C LYS A 76 24.58 -1.25 0.62
N ALA A 77 24.00 -1.90 -0.37
CA ALA A 77 24.12 -1.54 -1.79
C ALA A 77 23.52 -0.16 -2.08
N PHE A 78 22.40 0.18 -1.44
CA PHE A 78 21.72 1.46 -1.61
C PHE A 78 22.01 2.47 -0.47
N LEU A 79 23.18 2.40 0.17
CA LEU A 79 23.69 3.39 1.13
C LEU A 79 22.72 3.71 2.28
N GLY A 80 22.01 2.70 2.79
CA GLY A 80 20.97 2.82 3.82
C GLY A 80 19.74 3.55 3.32
N PHE A 81 19.51 3.57 2.01
CA PHE A 81 18.40 4.25 1.35
C PHE A 81 18.29 5.76 1.65
N LYS A 82 19.42 6.40 1.96
CA LYS A 82 19.45 7.85 2.20
C LYS A 82 19.24 8.61 0.88
N PRO A 83 18.07 9.26 0.64
CA PRO A 83 17.77 9.88 -0.64
C PRO A 83 18.84 10.91 -1.04
N ALA A 84 19.26 11.77 -0.07
CA ALA A 84 20.29 12.78 -0.29
C ALA A 84 21.65 12.22 -0.72
N LYS A 85 21.95 10.95 -0.39
CA LYS A 85 23.19 10.31 -0.87
C LYS A 85 23.02 9.70 -2.25
N LEU A 86 21.84 9.11 -2.51
CA LEU A 86 21.59 8.37 -3.74
C LEU A 86 21.42 9.27 -4.96
N VAL A 87 20.81 10.44 -4.83
CA VAL A 87 20.60 11.35 -5.97
C VAL A 87 21.91 11.92 -6.53
N PHE A 88 22.97 11.96 -5.74
CA PHE A 88 24.30 12.45 -6.15
C PHE A 88 25.23 11.34 -6.65
N GLN A 89 24.79 10.07 -6.67
CA GLN A 89 25.65 9.01 -7.17
C GLN A 89 25.82 9.10 -8.70
N PRO A 90 27.06 8.94 -9.20
CA PRO A 90 27.35 8.94 -10.62
C PRO A 90 26.77 7.68 -11.31
N ASP A 91 26.71 7.68 -12.63
CA ASP A 91 26.15 6.55 -13.40
C ASP A 91 26.91 5.25 -13.12
N ASP A 92 28.25 5.30 -13.00
CA ASP A 92 29.08 4.13 -12.66
C ASP A 92 28.65 3.42 -11.36
N PHE A 93 28.16 4.16 -10.37
CA PHE A 93 27.59 3.56 -9.15
C PHE A 93 26.35 2.69 -9.49
N TRP A 94 25.45 3.22 -10.31
CA TRP A 94 24.23 2.53 -10.71
C TRP A 94 24.51 1.34 -11.63
N ASP A 95 25.48 1.47 -12.51
CA ASP A 95 25.95 0.41 -13.40
C ASP A 95 26.60 -0.73 -12.59
N GLY A 96 27.37 -0.41 -11.57
CA GLY A 96 27.96 -1.37 -10.66
C GLY A 96 26.90 -2.24 -9.95
N LEU A 97 25.71 -1.69 -9.64
CA LEU A 97 24.62 -2.45 -9.02
C LEU A 97 24.03 -3.52 -9.95
N LEU A 98 24.19 -3.41 -11.27
CA LEU A 98 23.72 -4.44 -12.22
C LEU A 98 24.45 -5.77 -12.07
N SER A 99 25.67 -5.74 -11.54
CA SER A 99 26.50 -6.92 -11.27
C SER A 99 26.56 -7.31 -9.79
N ASP A 100 25.98 -6.49 -8.87
CA ASP A 100 26.04 -6.71 -7.44
C ASP A 100 25.20 -7.92 -7.00
N THR A 101 25.87 -8.97 -6.52
CA THR A 101 25.22 -10.23 -6.08
C THR A 101 24.49 -10.10 -4.74
N ARG A 102 24.73 -9.03 -3.98
CA ARG A 102 24.04 -8.76 -2.70
C ARG A 102 22.56 -8.46 -2.90
N ILE A 103 22.16 -8.01 -4.09
CA ILE A 103 20.77 -7.64 -4.42
C ILE A 103 20.22 -8.51 -5.55
N VAL A 104 18.93 -8.36 -5.85
CA VAL A 104 18.33 -8.91 -7.07
C VAL A 104 18.71 -8.00 -8.25
N ARG A 105 19.43 -8.55 -9.22
CA ARG A 105 19.96 -7.83 -10.39
C ARG A 105 18.88 -7.62 -11.45
N ASN A 106 18.07 -6.58 -11.27
CA ASN A 106 17.05 -6.17 -12.23
C ASN A 106 17.22 -4.68 -12.53
N GLY A 107 17.77 -4.35 -13.72
CA GLY A 107 18.14 -2.99 -14.09
C GLY A 107 16.99 -2.00 -13.97
N ALA A 108 15.79 -2.38 -14.43
CA ALA A 108 14.63 -1.50 -14.35
C ALA A 108 14.14 -1.25 -12.91
N LYS A 109 14.34 -2.21 -11.98
CA LYS A 109 14.05 -2.00 -10.56
C LYS A 109 15.16 -1.21 -9.87
N ILE A 110 16.42 -1.39 -10.26
CA ILE A 110 17.54 -0.59 -9.78
C ILE A 110 17.36 0.87 -10.18
N ALA A 111 17.05 1.15 -11.46
CA ALA A 111 16.77 2.50 -11.95
C ALA A 111 15.61 3.15 -11.16
N SER A 112 14.56 2.38 -10.82
CA SER A 112 13.44 2.91 -10.04
C SER A 112 13.85 3.41 -8.64
N VAL A 113 14.93 2.90 -8.05
CA VAL A 113 15.44 3.40 -6.76
C VAL A 113 16.00 4.81 -6.92
N ARG A 114 16.75 5.06 -8.00
CA ARG A 114 17.28 6.40 -8.33
C ARG A 114 16.15 7.41 -8.51
N GLU A 115 15.16 7.06 -9.32
CA GLU A 115 14.00 7.90 -9.61
C GLU A 115 13.19 8.19 -8.34
N ASN A 116 12.94 7.17 -7.54
CA ASN A 116 12.22 7.33 -6.27
C ASN A 116 13.03 8.11 -5.23
N ALA A 117 14.35 8.04 -5.22
CA ALA A 117 15.17 8.87 -4.35
C ALA A 117 14.99 10.36 -4.66
N ALA A 118 14.97 10.73 -5.94
CA ALA A 118 14.68 12.10 -6.38
C ALA A 118 13.25 12.51 -6.00
N PHE A 119 12.27 11.65 -6.27
CA PHE A 119 10.86 11.88 -5.90
C PHE A 119 10.68 12.11 -4.40
N VAL A 120 11.34 11.30 -3.55
CA VAL A 120 11.28 11.49 -2.09
C VAL A 120 11.85 12.84 -1.68
N GLN A 121 12.98 13.27 -2.28
CA GLN A 121 13.57 14.58 -1.99
C GLN A 121 12.68 15.76 -2.43
N GLU A 122 12.06 15.66 -3.60
CA GLU A 122 11.13 16.69 -4.08
C GLU A 122 9.96 16.86 -3.11
N ILE A 123 9.30 15.78 -2.72
CA ILE A 123 8.22 15.82 -1.76
C ILE A 123 8.68 16.32 -0.39
N ALA A 124 9.86 15.90 0.07
CA ALA A 124 10.42 16.36 1.34
C ALA A 124 10.69 17.87 1.33
N LYS A 125 11.14 18.41 0.20
CA LYS A 125 11.35 19.86 0.02
C LYS A 125 10.01 20.64 0.05
N GLU A 126 8.95 20.07 -0.55
CA GLU A 126 7.63 20.72 -0.62
C GLU A 126 6.89 20.66 0.73
N HIS A 127 7.00 19.53 1.47
CA HIS A 127 6.17 19.22 2.65
C HIS A 127 6.96 19.03 3.96
N GLY A 128 8.29 19.20 3.91
CA GLY A 128 9.19 18.98 5.05
C GLY A 128 9.63 17.53 5.27
N SER A 129 8.83 16.53 4.85
CA SER A 129 9.20 15.12 4.72
C SER A 129 8.13 14.37 3.93
N PHE A 130 8.47 13.21 3.38
CA PHE A 130 7.49 12.35 2.72
C PHE A 130 6.43 11.81 3.71
N GLY A 131 6.86 11.48 4.93
CA GLY A 131 5.93 11.05 5.98
C GLY A 131 4.90 12.11 6.34
N ARG A 132 5.29 13.41 6.40
CA ARG A 132 4.34 14.52 6.60
C ARG A 132 3.38 14.68 5.43
N PHE A 133 3.87 14.58 4.21
CA PHE A 133 3.04 14.59 3.00
C PHE A 133 1.96 13.51 3.06
N LEU A 134 2.33 12.26 3.37
CA LEU A 134 1.38 11.16 3.51
C LEU A 134 0.38 11.40 4.65
N ALA A 135 0.83 11.92 5.78
CA ALA A 135 0.00 12.21 6.94
C ALA A 135 -1.04 13.32 6.70
N GLN A 136 -0.76 14.24 5.77
CA GLN A 136 -1.67 15.32 5.35
C GLN A 136 -2.66 14.89 4.28
N TRP A 137 -2.39 13.78 3.56
CA TRP A 137 -3.30 13.30 2.51
C TRP A 137 -4.51 12.60 3.13
N PRO A 138 -5.75 12.99 2.76
CA PRO A 138 -6.94 12.41 3.36
C PRO A 138 -7.13 10.94 2.96
N SER A 139 -7.38 10.06 3.93
CA SER A 139 -7.64 8.63 3.69
C SER A 139 -8.85 8.39 2.76
N SER A 140 -9.78 9.36 2.69
CA SER A 140 -10.92 9.33 1.78
C SER A 140 -10.55 9.52 0.30
N ASP A 141 -9.31 9.88 -0.02
CA ASP A 141 -8.80 10.05 -1.39
C ASP A 141 -7.56 9.19 -1.67
N GLN A 142 -7.63 7.91 -1.38
CA GLN A 142 -6.57 6.96 -1.70
C GLN A 142 -6.29 6.88 -3.21
N VAL A 143 -7.32 6.97 -4.04
CA VAL A 143 -7.17 6.87 -5.50
C VAL A 143 -6.37 8.05 -6.05
N GLY A 144 -6.59 9.26 -5.53
CA GLY A 144 -5.76 10.44 -5.85
C GLY A 144 -4.31 10.24 -5.48
N LEU A 145 -4.06 9.72 -4.26
CA LEU A 145 -2.70 9.41 -3.79
C LEU A 145 -2.01 8.35 -4.67
N LEU A 146 -2.71 7.27 -5.01
CA LEU A 146 -2.18 6.21 -5.88
C LEU A 146 -1.86 6.73 -7.29
N ASN A 147 -2.69 7.61 -7.84
CA ASN A 147 -2.43 8.26 -9.12
C ASN A 147 -1.18 9.16 -9.06
N LEU A 148 -0.99 9.90 -7.97
CA LEU A 148 0.21 10.71 -7.75
C LEU A 148 1.45 9.82 -7.66
N LEU A 149 1.41 8.76 -6.85
CA LEU A 149 2.51 7.81 -6.70
C LEU A 149 2.86 7.13 -8.03
N ALA A 150 1.87 6.76 -8.83
CA ALA A 150 2.10 6.14 -10.15
C ALA A 150 2.67 7.13 -11.17
N LYS A 151 2.32 8.44 -11.07
CA LYS A 151 2.77 9.48 -12.00
C LYS A 151 4.15 10.03 -11.68
N ARG A 152 4.44 10.29 -10.40
CA ARG A 152 5.69 10.91 -9.94
C ARG A 152 6.73 9.89 -9.48
N GLY A 153 6.29 8.76 -8.94
CA GLY A 153 7.17 7.67 -8.52
C GLY A 153 7.37 6.65 -9.62
N SER A 154 8.39 5.83 -9.48
CA SER A 154 8.71 4.74 -10.40
C SER A 154 8.31 3.40 -9.79
N ARG A 155 7.57 2.59 -10.57
CA ARG A 155 7.05 1.27 -10.16
C ARG A 155 6.16 1.29 -8.89
N LEU A 156 5.49 2.41 -8.64
CA LEU A 156 4.57 2.59 -7.51
C LEU A 156 3.08 2.58 -7.94
N GLY A 157 2.78 2.09 -9.13
CA GLY A 157 1.41 1.94 -9.62
C GLY A 157 0.73 0.66 -9.11
N GLY A 158 -0.61 0.64 -9.20
CA GLY A 158 -1.45 -0.53 -8.90
C GLY A 158 -1.24 -1.09 -7.50
N ASN A 159 -1.11 -2.42 -7.41
CA ASN A 159 -0.96 -3.10 -6.12
C ASN A 159 0.33 -2.72 -5.37
N THR A 160 1.42 -2.40 -6.09
CA THR A 160 2.68 -1.98 -5.46
C THR A 160 2.50 -0.71 -4.62
N GLY A 161 1.78 0.28 -5.15
CA GLY A 161 1.45 1.50 -4.41
C GLY A 161 0.56 1.24 -3.20
N GLN A 162 -0.47 0.41 -3.35
CA GLN A 162 -1.35 0.03 -2.22
C GLN A 162 -0.57 -0.67 -1.10
N MET A 163 0.31 -1.61 -1.46
CA MET A 163 1.15 -2.30 -0.49
C MET A 163 2.16 -1.36 0.16
N PHE A 164 2.78 -0.45 -0.60
CA PHE A 164 3.65 0.59 -0.05
C PHE A 164 2.92 1.40 1.04
N LEU A 165 1.76 1.96 0.73
CA LEU A 165 0.95 2.75 1.67
C LEU A 165 0.61 1.95 2.93
N ARG A 166 0.23 0.68 2.78
CA ARG A 166 -0.07 -0.21 3.90
C ARG A 166 1.12 -0.42 4.82
N PHE A 167 2.32 -0.65 4.26
CA PHE A 167 3.51 -0.98 5.04
C PHE A 167 4.15 0.23 5.73
N VAL A 168 3.97 1.43 5.19
CA VAL A 168 4.36 2.67 5.89
C VAL A 168 3.32 3.12 6.94
N GLY A 169 2.18 2.43 7.05
CA GLY A 169 1.15 2.69 8.06
C GLY A 169 0.14 3.77 7.67
N TRP A 170 -0.02 4.05 6.38
CA TRP A 170 -1.09 4.92 5.90
C TRP A 170 -2.44 4.19 5.95
N ASP A 171 -3.50 4.89 6.38
CA ASP A 171 -4.84 4.30 6.52
C ASP A 171 -5.52 4.15 5.16
N GLY A 172 -5.47 2.94 4.62
CA GLY A 172 -6.03 2.65 3.31
C GLY A 172 -6.49 1.21 3.12
N PHE A 173 -7.20 0.99 2.02
CA PHE A 173 -7.65 -0.34 1.59
C PHE A 173 -6.67 -0.98 0.59
N VAL A 174 -6.74 -2.30 0.48
CA VAL A 174 -6.02 -3.07 -0.56
C VAL A 174 -7.04 -3.85 -1.36
N THR A 175 -7.01 -3.71 -2.68
CA THR A 175 -7.89 -4.45 -3.61
C THR A 175 -7.34 -5.86 -3.89
N SER A 176 -7.17 -6.66 -2.82
CA SER A 176 -6.84 -8.09 -2.97
C SER A 176 -8.03 -8.86 -3.56
N GLN A 177 -7.79 -10.06 -4.07
CA GLN A 177 -8.84 -10.92 -4.62
C GLN A 177 -10.01 -11.08 -3.65
N ASP A 178 -9.74 -11.36 -2.36
CA ASP A 178 -10.77 -11.52 -1.35
C ASP A 178 -11.55 -10.23 -1.09
N VAL A 179 -10.87 -9.06 -1.07
CA VAL A 179 -11.54 -7.76 -0.90
C VAL A 179 -12.44 -7.47 -2.10
N VAL A 180 -11.97 -7.70 -3.31
CA VAL A 180 -12.77 -7.51 -4.54
C VAL A 180 -13.96 -8.46 -4.56
N ALA A 181 -13.76 -9.74 -4.21
CA ALA A 181 -14.85 -10.71 -4.09
C ALA A 181 -15.91 -10.28 -3.06
N CYS A 182 -15.47 -9.77 -1.90
CA CYS A 182 -16.36 -9.22 -0.87
C CYS A 182 -17.16 -8.01 -1.38
N LEU A 183 -16.55 -7.10 -2.11
CA LEU A 183 -17.20 -5.92 -2.68
C LEU A 183 -18.25 -6.32 -3.74
N ARG A 184 -17.92 -7.27 -4.59
CA ARG A 184 -18.88 -7.81 -5.60
C ARG A 184 -20.05 -8.54 -4.95
N ASP A 185 -19.79 -9.36 -3.95
CA ASP A 185 -20.81 -10.01 -3.14
C ASP A 185 -21.71 -9.00 -2.41
N ALA A 186 -21.15 -7.86 -2.01
CA ALA A 186 -21.92 -6.75 -1.46
C ALA A 186 -22.74 -5.96 -2.51
N GLY A 187 -22.68 -6.36 -3.77
CA GLY A 187 -23.45 -5.77 -4.86
C GLY A 187 -22.73 -4.66 -5.63
N LEU A 188 -21.43 -4.47 -5.41
CA LEU A 188 -20.66 -3.48 -6.16
C LEU A 188 -20.34 -4.01 -7.57
N ASP A 189 -20.80 -3.31 -8.59
CA ASP A 189 -20.52 -3.63 -10.00
C ASP A 189 -19.12 -3.17 -10.40
N ILE A 190 -18.14 -4.06 -10.22
CA ILE A 190 -16.73 -3.89 -10.55
C ILE A 190 -16.16 -5.18 -11.17
N ALA A 191 -15.07 -5.04 -11.93
CA ALA A 191 -14.36 -6.18 -12.50
C ALA A 191 -13.70 -7.05 -11.40
N GLU A 192 -13.36 -8.31 -11.75
CA GLU A 192 -12.62 -9.23 -10.86
C GLU A 192 -11.20 -8.71 -10.56
N GLU A 193 -10.60 -8.00 -11.49
CA GLU A 193 -9.37 -7.27 -11.30
C GLU A 193 -9.64 -5.76 -11.39
N VAL A 194 -9.56 -5.08 -10.27
CA VAL A 194 -9.78 -3.64 -10.17
C VAL A 194 -8.57 -2.87 -10.68
N LYS A 195 -8.55 -2.58 -11.98
CA LYS A 195 -7.48 -1.83 -12.67
C LYS A 195 -7.98 -0.51 -13.27
N SER A 196 -9.26 -0.43 -13.62
CA SER A 196 -9.83 0.77 -14.23
C SER A 196 -9.99 1.90 -13.22
N LYS A 197 -9.83 3.15 -13.69
CA LYS A 197 -10.10 4.33 -12.85
C LYS A 197 -11.54 4.36 -12.35
N GLY A 198 -12.49 3.89 -13.16
CA GLY A 198 -13.90 3.82 -12.81
C GLY A 198 -14.15 2.85 -11.65
N ASP A 199 -13.58 1.64 -11.71
CA ASP A 199 -13.74 0.66 -10.64
C ASP A 199 -13.04 1.11 -9.35
N LEU A 200 -11.83 1.68 -9.45
CA LEU A 200 -11.14 2.26 -8.29
C LEU A 200 -11.96 3.37 -7.62
N ALA A 201 -12.62 4.23 -8.41
CA ALA A 201 -13.49 5.27 -7.87
C ALA A 201 -14.72 4.68 -7.15
N LYS A 202 -15.34 3.63 -7.72
CA LYS A 202 -16.44 2.90 -7.07
C LYS A 202 -16.00 2.26 -5.76
N VAL A 203 -14.84 1.59 -5.75
CA VAL A 203 -14.25 0.99 -4.54
C VAL A 203 -13.99 2.04 -3.47
N GLN A 204 -13.36 3.16 -3.83
CA GLN A 204 -13.11 4.26 -2.88
C GLN A 204 -14.42 4.80 -2.30
N ALA A 205 -15.42 5.06 -3.14
CA ALA A 205 -16.72 5.56 -2.68
C ALA A 205 -17.39 4.58 -1.69
N GLN A 206 -17.27 3.27 -1.96
CA GLN A 206 -17.80 2.23 -1.08
C GLN A 206 -17.08 2.20 0.28
N PHE A 207 -15.75 2.25 0.29
CA PHE A 207 -14.98 2.30 1.54
C PHE A 207 -15.25 3.60 2.31
N ASN A 208 -15.38 4.74 1.63
CA ASN A 208 -15.74 6.01 2.25
C ASN A 208 -17.12 5.93 2.95
N ALA A 209 -18.12 5.34 2.29
CA ALA A 209 -19.43 5.12 2.89
C ALA A 209 -19.34 4.25 4.14
N TRP A 210 -18.65 3.11 4.06
CA TRP A 210 -18.47 2.23 5.22
C TRP A 210 -17.67 2.87 6.36
N ALA A 211 -16.66 3.68 6.05
CA ALA A 211 -15.91 4.42 7.07
C ALA A 211 -16.80 5.43 7.80
N THR A 212 -17.67 6.14 7.06
CA THR A 212 -18.64 7.07 7.63
C THR A 212 -19.67 6.35 8.52
N ASP A 213 -20.21 5.22 8.04
CA ASP A 213 -21.26 4.46 8.75
C ASP A 213 -20.76 3.78 10.02
N THR A 214 -19.48 3.34 10.03
CA THR A 214 -18.95 2.50 11.10
C THR A 214 -17.95 3.18 12.02
N GLY A 215 -17.35 4.28 11.58
CA GLY A 215 -16.22 4.92 12.25
C GLY A 215 -14.92 4.11 12.22
N LEU A 216 -14.87 2.98 11.47
CA LEU A 216 -13.68 2.14 11.39
C LEU A 216 -12.66 2.71 10.41
N PRO A 217 -11.34 2.56 10.68
CA PRO A 217 -10.30 2.91 9.74
C PRO A 217 -10.35 2.02 8.49
N TYR A 218 -9.92 2.55 7.36
CA TYR A 218 -9.95 1.86 6.04
C TYR A 218 -9.18 0.55 6.06
N VAL A 219 -8.07 0.50 6.77
CA VAL A 219 -7.27 -0.72 6.91
C VAL A 219 -8.04 -1.84 7.62
N HIS A 220 -8.89 -1.51 8.62
CA HIS A 220 -9.76 -2.47 9.30
C HIS A 220 -10.89 -2.93 8.39
N LEU A 221 -11.56 -1.99 7.71
CA LEU A 221 -12.61 -2.31 6.75
C LEU A 221 -12.10 -3.28 5.68
N SER A 222 -10.95 -2.97 5.07
CA SER A 222 -10.31 -3.81 4.06
C SER A 222 -9.94 -5.20 4.61
N ARG A 223 -9.40 -5.28 5.83
CA ARG A 223 -9.04 -6.55 6.46
C ARG A 223 -10.26 -7.39 6.80
N ILE A 224 -11.33 -6.79 7.30
CA ILE A 224 -12.61 -7.46 7.60
C ILE A 224 -13.23 -8.01 6.31
N CYS A 225 -13.25 -7.24 5.22
CA CYS A 225 -13.70 -7.72 3.92
C CYS A 225 -12.93 -8.98 3.50
N ALA A 226 -11.60 -8.94 3.53
CA ALA A 226 -10.79 -10.09 3.16
C ALA A 226 -11.05 -11.32 4.04
N MET A 227 -11.33 -11.15 5.33
CA MET A 227 -11.60 -12.26 6.25
C MET A 227 -13.05 -12.77 6.21
N SER A 228 -13.97 -12.02 5.56
CA SER A 228 -15.37 -12.43 5.42
C SER A 228 -15.61 -13.44 4.30
N ILE A 229 -14.68 -13.55 3.36
CA ILE A 229 -14.76 -14.36 2.13
C ILE A 229 -13.46 -15.17 1.95
N GLY A 230 -13.44 -16.07 0.95
CA GLY A 230 -12.27 -16.89 0.63
C GLY A 230 -12.11 -18.13 1.51
N GLU A 231 -11.05 -18.89 1.29
CA GLU A 231 -10.71 -20.03 2.13
C GLU A 231 -10.21 -19.57 3.51
N ASN A 232 -10.48 -20.39 4.54
CA ASN A 232 -9.96 -20.14 5.88
C ASN A 232 -8.47 -20.52 5.93
N HIS A 233 -7.61 -19.72 5.33
CA HIS A 233 -6.19 -19.85 5.60
C HIS A 233 -5.95 -19.55 7.09
N ALA A 234 -5.36 -20.52 7.80
CA ALA A 234 -4.84 -20.29 9.14
C ALA A 234 -3.84 -19.13 9.06
N ALA A 235 -3.97 -18.17 9.99
CA ALA A 235 -3.08 -17.01 10.08
C ALA A 235 -1.68 -17.44 10.51
#